data_3a6c203fa29a5673aab7577127491631
#
_entry.id   3a6c203fa29a5673aab7577127491631
#
_cell.length_a   1.000
_cell.length_b   1.000
_cell.length_c   1.000
_cell.angle_alpha   90.00
_cell.angle_beta   90.00
_cell.angle_gamma   90.00
#
_symmetry.space_group_name_H-M   'P 1'
#
loop_
_entity.id
_entity.type
_entity.pdbx_description
1 polymer ?
#
loop_
_entity_poly.entity_id
_entity_poly.type
_entity_poly.pdbx_seq_one_letter_code
_entity_poly.pdbx_strand_id
1 'polypeptide(L)'
;VSTFVHVPGKLDYILHFASPASPIDYLKIPIQTLKVSSLGTHNLLGLALNKGARILVASTSEVYGDPLVHPQTEEYWGNVNPVGPRGVYDEAKRFMEAMTMAYHTYHGLETRIVRIFNTYGPRMRLNDGRVLPAFIGQALRGEDLTIFGDGSQTRSFCYVDDLVEGI
;
A
#
# COMPACT_ATOMS: atom_id res chain seq x y z
N VAL A 1 -10.49 11.67 -1.94
CA VAL A 1 -10.40 11.57 -0.47
C VAL A 1 -9.53 12.67 0.16
N SER A 2 -8.55 13.20 -0.55
CA SER A 2 -7.63 14.23 -0.01
C SER A 2 -8.22 15.65 0.11
N THR A 3 -9.44 15.88 -0.33
CA THR A 3 -10.13 17.17 -0.19
C THR A 3 -11.24 17.10 0.86
N PHE A 4 -12.28 16.33 0.57
CA PHE A 4 -13.41 16.15 1.45
C PHE A 4 -14.07 14.80 1.20
N VAL A 5 -14.56 14.15 2.26
CA VAL A 5 -15.33 12.90 2.18
C VAL A 5 -16.57 13.04 3.03
N HIS A 6 -17.73 12.85 2.41
CA HIS A 6 -19.02 12.80 3.08
C HIS A 6 -19.78 11.54 2.66
N VAL A 7 -20.24 10.78 3.63
CA VAL A 7 -21.09 9.61 3.43
C VAL A 7 -22.35 9.81 4.27
N PRO A 8 -23.53 9.91 3.66
CA PRO A 8 -24.79 10.03 4.40
C PRO A 8 -25.14 8.71 5.10
N GLY A 9 -25.91 8.80 6.18
CA GLY A 9 -26.40 7.63 6.92
C GLY A 9 -25.34 6.97 7.81
N LYS A 10 -25.64 5.74 8.24
CA LYS A 10 -24.78 4.90 9.08
C LYS A 10 -23.64 4.31 8.25
N LEU A 11 -22.48 4.16 8.87
CA LEU A 11 -21.30 3.53 8.28
C LEU A 11 -20.72 2.56 9.33
N ASP A 12 -20.55 1.31 8.96
CA ASP A 12 -20.01 0.29 9.86
C ASP A 12 -18.51 0.06 9.65
N TYR A 13 -18.06 0.10 8.38
CA TYR A 13 -16.67 -0.14 7.99
C TYR A 13 -16.19 0.82 6.92
N ILE A 14 -14.90 1.19 7.00
CA ILE A 14 -14.17 1.88 5.94
C ILE A 14 -12.99 1.03 5.53
N LEU A 15 -12.90 0.72 4.23
CA LEU A 15 -11.73 0.06 3.65
C LEU A 15 -10.93 1.09 2.84
N HIS A 16 -9.82 1.55 3.40
CA HIS A 16 -9.00 2.60 2.78
C HIS A 16 -7.91 1.99 1.89
N PHE A 17 -8.25 1.78 0.62
CA PHE A 17 -7.34 1.31 -0.43
C PHE A 17 -6.94 2.42 -1.42
N ALA A 18 -7.39 3.65 -1.19
CA ALA A 18 -7.12 4.77 -2.10
C ALA A 18 -5.64 5.18 -2.03
N SER A 19 -4.86 4.71 -2.97
CA SER A 19 -3.47 5.13 -3.20
C SER A 19 -2.99 4.66 -4.57
N PRO A 20 -2.25 5.48 -5.33
CA PRO A 20 -1.47 4.97 -6.45
C PRO A 20 -0.44 3.96 -5.92
N ALA A 21 -0.47 2.72 -6.41
CA ALA A 21 0.37 1.64 -5.89
C ALA A 21 1.37 1.10 -6.92
N SER A 22 1.19 1.44 -8.21
CA SER A 22 2.15 1.10 -9.26
C SER A 22 3.31 2.09 -9.26
N PRO A 23 4.58 1.64 -9.33
CA PRO A 23 5.74 2.52 -9.47
C PRO A 23 5.63 3.50 -10.63
N ILE A 24 5.06 3.07 -11.75
CA ILE A 24 4.84 3.91 -12.93
C ILE A 24 3.86 5.06 -12.61
N ASP A 25 2.85 4.79 -11.81
CA ASP A 25 1.80 5.78 -11.50
C ASP A 25 2.25 6.75 -10.39
N TYR A 26 2.74 6.26 -9.24
CA TYR A 26 3.06 7.16 -8.13
C TYR A 26 4.27 8.07 -8.43
N LEU A 27 5.19 7.66 -9.30
CA LEU A 27 6.29 8.52 -9.75
C LEU A 27 5.82 9.64 -10.71
N LYS A 28 4.71 9.44 -11.42
CA LYS A 28 4.11 10.49 -12.28
C LYS A 28 3.31 11.52 -11.50
N ILE A 29 2.74 11.12 -10.36
CA ILE A 29 1.87 11.99 -9.53
C ILE A 29 2.33 11.99 -8.06
N PRO A 30 3.61 12.35 -7.78
CA PRO A 30 4.21 12.17 -6.45
C PRO A 30 3.49 12.98 -5.36
N ILE A 31 3.14 14.22 -5.63
CA ILE A 31 2.47 15.08 -4.64
C ILE A 31 1.06 14.57 -4.32
N GLN A 32 0.32 14.09 -5.32
CA GLN A 32 -1.00 13.50 -5.12
C GLN A 32 -0.92 12.21 -4.32
N THR A 33 0.11 11.40 -4.54
CA THR A 33 0.37 10.17 -3.77
C THR A 33 0.58 10.48 -2.28
N LEU A 34 1.42 11.47 -1.97
CA LEU A 34 1.62 11.95 -0.60
C LEU A 34 0.32 12.47 0.01
N LYS A 35 -0.45 13.31 -0.73
CA LYS A 35 -1.73 13.86 -0.25
C LYS A 35 -2.79 12.81 0.02
N VAL A 36 -2.87 11.77 -0.78
CA VAL A 36 -3.85 10.69 -0.55
C VAL A 36 -3.54 9.94 0.74
N SER A 37 -2.29 9.62 0.99
CA SER A 37 -1.89 8.87 2.19
C SER A 37 -1.80 9.75 3.45
N SER A 38 -1.72 11.07 3.34
CA SER A 38 -1.75 12.00 4.47
C SER A 38 -3.15 12.60 4.68
N LEU A 39 -3.54 13.58 3.89
CA LEU A 39 -4.85 14.24 4.00
C LEU A 39 -6.02 13.28 3.78
N GLY A 40 -5.89 12.37 2.82
CA GLY A 40 -6.92 11.36 2.54
C GLY A 40 -7.12 10.43 3.73
N THR A 41 -6.05 9.95 4.33
CA THR A 41 -6.12 9.11 5.53
C THR A 41 -6.70 9.87 6.70
N HIS A 42 -6.25 11.11 6.95
CA HIS A 42 -6.81 11.97 7.99
C HIS A 42 -8.33 12.15 7.85
N ASN A 43 -8.80 12.45 6.64
CA ASN A 43 -10.23 12.63 6.38
C ASN A 43 -11.03 11.35 6.63
N LEU A 44 -10.50 10.19 6.25
CA LEU A 44 -11.18 8.90 6.45
C LEU A 44 -11.17 8.44 7.92
N LEU A 45 -10.08 8.69 8.64
CA LEU A 45 -10.00 8.43 10.08
C LEU A 45 -10.97 9.35 10.85
N GLY A 46 -11.05 10.63 10.48
CA GLY A 46 -12.02 11.57 11.04
C GLY A 46 -13.47 11.16 10.73
N LEU A 47 -13.74 10.68 9.51
CA LEU A 47 -15.04 10.14 9.13
C LEU A 47 -15.38 8.88 9.94
N ALA A 48 -14.43 7.94 10.09
CA ALA A 48 -14.62 6.74 10.89
C ALA A 48 -14.96 7.09 12.35
N LEU A 49 -14.20 7.99 12.96
CA LEU A 49 -14.43 8.46 14.31
C LEU A 49 -15.82 9.10 14.46
N ASN A 50 -16.19 10.00 13.56
CA ASN A 50 -17.51 10.68 13.57
C ASN A 50 -18.68 9.72 13.39
N LYS A 51 -18.51 8.64 12.62
CA LYS A 51 -19.54 7.64 12.35
C LYS A 51 -19.57 6.47 13.34
N GLY A 52 -18.58 6.35 14.21
CA GLY A 52 -18.39 5.16 15.03
C GLY A 52 -18.08 3.91 14.19
N ALA A 53 -17.47 4.09 13.03
CA ALA A 53 -17.14 3.02 12.10
C ALA A 53 -15.74 2.46 12.38
N ARG A 54 -15.51 1.20 12.03
CA ARG A 54 -14.19 0.58 12.01
C ARG A 54 -13.45 0.96 10.72
N ILE A 55 -12.13 1.01 10.76
CA ILE A 55 -11.35 1.29 9.57
C ILE A 55 -10.20 0.32 9.38
N LEU A 56 -10.06 -0.19 8.16
CA LEU A 56 -8.89 -0.91 7.70
C LEU A 56 -8.14 -0.06 6.67
N VAL A 57 -6.82 0.09 6.86
CA VAL A 57 -5.96 0.81 5.94
C VAL A 57 -4.99 -0.13 5.24
N ALA A 58 -4.94 -0.02 3.93
CA ALA A 58 -4.03 -0.80 3.09
C ALA A 58 -2.63 -0.16 3.09
N SER A 59 -1.74 -0.69 3.92
CA SER A 59 -0.31 -0.43 3.89
C SER A 59 0.39 -1.37 2.89
N THR A 60 1.68 -1.51 3.00
CA THR A 60 2.51 -2.21 2.01
C THR A 60 3.79 -2.76 2.66
N SER A 61 4.40 -3.77 2.05
CA SER A 61 5.76 -4.20 2.38
C SER A 61 6.82 -3.11 2.20
N GLU A 62 6.53 -2.08 1.40
CA GLU A 62 7.47 -0.99 1.12
C GLU A 62 7.75 -0.10 2.36
N VAL A 63 6.95 -0.20 3.42
CA VAL A 63 7.25 0.45 4.71
C VAL A 63 8.53 -0.08 5.35
N TYR A 64 8.99 -1.26 4.93
CA TYR A 64 10.27 -1.83 5.35
C TYR A 64 11.47 -1.33 4.54
N GLY A 65 11.24 -0.69 3.39
CA GLY A 65 12.29 -0.16 2.51
C GLY A 65 13.16 -1.24 1.88
N ASP A 66 14.48 -1.08 2.02
CA ASP A 66 15.49 -2.10 1.68
C ASP A 66 15.83 -2.89 2.94
N PRO A 67 15.09 -3.99 3.24
CA PRO A 67 15.11 -4.59 4.55
C PRO A 67 16.40 -5.36 4.81
N LEU A 68 16.95 -5.19 6.01
CA LEU A 68 18.12 -5.92 6.51
C LEU A 68 17.74 -7.21 7.25
N VAL A 69 16.44 -7.46 7.44
CA VAL A 69 15.88 -8.62 8.15
C VAL A 69 14.96 -9.39 7.21
N HIS A 70 15.17 -10.70 7.10
CA HIS A 70 14.38 -11.61 6.27
C HIS A 70 14.07 -12.91 7.04
N PRO A 71 12.79 -13.34 7.09
CA PRO A 71 11.59 -12.60 6.72
C PRO A 71 11.36 -11.38 7.63
N GLN A 72 10.66 -10.35 7.12
CA GLN A 72 10.31 -9.17 7.91
C GLN A 72 9.21 -9.53 8.92
N THR A 73 9.44 -9.23 10.19
CA THR A 73 8.43 -9.29 11.25
C THR A 73 7.68 -7.96 11.35
N GLU A 74 6.51 -7.96 11.99
CA GLU A 74 5.71 -6.73 12.16
C GLU A 74 6.43 -5.69 13.03
N GLU A 75 7.31 -6.11 13.93
CA GLU A 75 8.10 -5.24 14.82
C GLU A 75 9.31 -4.62 14.13
N TYR A 76 9.68 -5.09 12.94
CA TYR A 76 10.81 -4.52 12.21
C TYR A 76 10.48 -3.12 11.68
N TRP A 77 11.28 -2.12 12.06
CA TRP A 77 11.01 -0.71 11.72
C TRP A 77 11.36 -0.34 10.28
N GLY A 78 12.11 -1.19 9.60
CA GLY A 78 12.52 -0.96 8.22
C GLY A 78 13.83 -0.20 8.07
N ASN A 79 14.24 -0.08 6.80
CA ASN A 79 15.41 0.65 6.34
C ASN A 79 15.01 1.46 5.10
N VAL A 80 14.41 2.63 5.31
CA VAL A 80 13.84 3.49 4.27
C VAL A 80 14.73 4.71 4.03
N ASN A 81 14.98 5.02 2.75
CA ASN A 81 15.58 6.30 2.36
C ASN A 81 14.47 7.33 2.06
N PRO A 82 14.20 8.27 2.99
CA PRO A 82 13.06 9.19 2.85
C PRO A 82 13.20 10.19 1.69
N VAL A 83 14.42 10.42 1.22
CA VAL A 83 14.73 11.33 0.09
C VAL A 83 15.10 10.57 -1.18
N GLY A 84 15.05 9.25 -1.14
CA GLY A 84 15.32 8.40 -2.29
C GLY A 84 14.20 8.42 -3.33
N PRO A 85 14.43 7.83 -4.51
CA PRO A 85 13.46 7.85 -5.62
C PRO A 85 12.12 7.18 -5.28
N ARG A 86 12.08 6.30 -4.28
CA ARG A 86 10.86 5.62 -3.81
C ARG A 86 10.25 6.29 -2.57
N GLY A 87 10.96 7.24 -1.93
CA GLY A 87 10.57 7.86 -0.68
C GLY A 87 9.15 8.44 -0.70
N VAL A 88 8.67 8.91 -1.86
CA VAL A 88 7.29 9.38 -2.04
C VAL A 88 6.25 8.35 -1.63
N TYR A 89 6.41 7.10 -2.07
CA TYR A 89 5.45 6.04 -1.77
C TYR A 89 5.69 5.43 -0.39
N ASP A 90 6.95 5.14 -0.09
CA ASP A 90 7.35 4.47 1.14
C ASP A 90 6.97 5.34 2.36
N GLU A 91 7.35 6.63 2.37
CA GLU A 91 7.02 7.55 3.46
C GLU A 91 5.53 7.93 3.50
N ALA A 92 4.84 7.99 2.35
CA ALA A 92 3.40 8.18 2.33
C ALA A 92 2.68 7.06 3.12
N LYS A 93 3.09 5.81 2.93
CA LYS A 93 2.52 4.66 3.63
C LYS A 93 2.94 4.59 5.09
N ARG A 94 4.19 4.89 5.42
CA ARG A 94 4.67 4.98 6.80
C ARG A 94 3.92 6.07 7.60
N PHE A 95 3.72 7.23 6.99
CA PHE A 95 2.92 8.30 7.59
C PHE A 95 1.46 7.88 7.82
N MET A 96 0.86 7.17 6.85
CA MET A 96 -0.49 6.62 6.98
C MET A 96 -0.61 5.67 8.19
N GLU A 97 0.34 4.76 8.39
CA GLU A 97 0.37 3.87 9.56
C GLU A 97 0.49 4.67 10.86
N ALA A 98 1.43 5.61 10.93
CA ALA A 98 1.64 6.43 12.12
C ALA A 98 0.39 7.24 12.49
N MET A 99 -0.27 7.85 11.50
CA MET A 99 -1.53 8.57 11.72
C MET A 99 -2.66 7.64 12.18
N THR A 100 -2.76 6.45 11.60
CA THR A 100 -3.76 5.46 11.98
C THR A 100 -3.57 5.02 13.44
N MET A 101 -2.33 4.76 13.85
CA MET A 101 -2.00 4.41 15.23
C MET A 101 -2.26 5.56 16.21
N ALA A 102 -2.02 6.81 15.80
CA ALA A 102 -2.34 7.98 16.60
C ALA A 102 -3.86 8.07 16.89
N TYR A 103 -4.70 7.88 15.87
CA TYR A 103 -6.16 7.83 16.05
C TYR A 103 -6.61 6.66 16.94
N HIS A 104 -5.99 5.49 16.78
CA HIS A 104 -6.23 4.35 17.68
C HIS A 104 -5.90 4.69 19.13
N THR A 105 -4.70 5.20 19.37
CA THR A 105 -4.19 5.45 20.72
C THR A 105 -4.93 6.59 21.44
N TYR A 106 -5.17 7.72 20.75
CA TYR A 106 -5.71 8.92 21.39
C TYR A 106 -7.22 9.06 21.31
N HIS A 107 -7.88 8.37 20.39
CA HIS A 107 -9.34 8.42 20.22
C HIS A 107 -10.03 7.08 20.42
N GLY A 108 -9.28 5.99 20.65
CA GLY A 108 -9.86 4.65 20.81
C GLY A 108 -10.50 4.12 19.52
N LEU A 109 -10.14 4.68 18.34
CA LEU A 109 -10.71 4.24 17.07
C LEU A 109 -10.31 2.79 16.79
N GLU A 110 -11.29 1.95 16.43
CA GLU A 110 -11.01 0.56 16.03
C GLU A 110 -10.41 0.53 14.63
N THR A 111 -9.11 0.25 14.58
CA THR A 111 -8.30 0.29 13.34
C THR A 111 -7.67 -1.05 13.03
N ARG A 112 -7.45 -1.33 11.76
CA ARG A 112 -6.59 -2.43 11.27
C ARG A 112 -5.66 -1.89 10.21
N ILE A 113 -4.40 -2.35 10.23
CA ILE A 113 -3.38 -2.03 9.24
C ILE A 113 -2.96 -3.35 8.57
N VAL A 114 -3.05 -3.43 7.24
CA VAL A 114 -2.57 -4.59 6.50
C VAL A 114 -1.39 -4.18 5.62
N ARG A 115 -0.23 -4.77 5.86
CA ARG A 115 0.98 -4.59 5.06
C ARG A 115 0.97 -5.59 3.90
N ILE A 116 0.42 -5.14 2.78
CA ILE A 116 0.24 -5.98 1.59
C ILE A 116 1.58 -6.13 0.87
N PHE A 117 1.99 -7.38 0.68
CA PHE A 117 3.16 -7.74 -0.13
C PHE A 117 2.79 -7.82 -1.62
N ASN A 118 3.65 -8.45 -2.45
CA ASN A 118 3.43 -8.50 -3.89
C ASN A 118 2.22 -9.37 -4.23
N THR A 119 1.08 -8.74 -4.39
CA THR A 119 -0.16 -9.42 -4.76
C THR A 119 -0.32 -9.43 -6.27
N TYR A 120 -0.77 -10.56 -6.80
CA TYR A 120 -1.04 -10.75 -8.22
C TYR A 120 -2.38 -11.44 -8.45
N GLY A 121 -2.92 -11.30 -9.65
CA GLY A 121 -4.19 -11.94 -10.01
C GLY A 121 -4.78 -11.43 -11.32
N PRO A 122 -5.97 -11.92 -11.67
CA PRO A 122 -6.70 -11.49 -12.88
C PRO A 122 -6.91 -9.96 -12.91
N ARG A 123 -7.00 -9.41 -14.11
CA ARG A 123 -7.22 -7.97 -14.36
C ARG A 123 -6.08 -7.05 -13.95
N MET A 124 -4.91 -7.59 -13.57
CA MET A 124 -3.71 -6.81 -13.38
C MET A 124 -3.19 -6.30 -14.73
N ARG A 125 -2.79 -5.02 -14.81
CA ARG A 125 -2.29 -4.44 -16.06
C ARG A 125 -0.94 -5.08 -16.45
N LEU A 126 -0.77 -5.45 -17.71
CA LEU A 126 0.49 -6.03 -18.21
C LEU A 126 1.67 -5.05 -18.06
N ASN A 127 1.42 -3.76 -18.23
CA ASN A 127 2.40 -2.68 -18.08
C ASN A 127 2.35 -2.03 -16.70
N ASP A 128 2.10 -2.81 -15.66
CA ASP A 128 2.00 -2.32 -14.28
C ASP A 128 3.37 -1.94 -13.66
N GLY A 129 4.46 -2.37 -14.30
CA GLY A 129 5.83 -2.15 -13.80
C GLY A 129 6.30 -3.15 -12.75
N ARG A 130 5.50 -4.17 -12.46
CA ARG A 130 5.84 -5.25 -11.53
C ARG A 130 6.23 -6.52 -12.27
N VAL A 131 6.99 -7.38 -11.60
CA VAL A 131 7.65 -8.55 -12.22
C VAL A 131 6.68 -9.57 -12.79
N LEU A 132 5.61 -9.96 -12.05
CA LEU A 132 4.71 -11.02 -12.54
C LEU A 132 3.92 -10.63 -13.79
N PRO A 133 3.29 -9.45 -13.89
CA PRO A 133 2.67 -9.02 -15.14
C PRO A 133 3.66 -8.92 -16.30
N ALA A 134 4.88 -8.43 -16.05
CA ALA A 134 5.91 -8.34 -17.05
C ALA A 134 6.31 -9.74 -17.58
N PHE A 135 6.65 -10.67 -16.69
CA PHE A 135 7.08 -12.03 -17.03
C PHE A 135 5.97 -12.81 -17.74
N ILE A 136 4.74 -12.76 -17.22
CA ILE A 136 3.60 -13.44 -17.87
C ILE A 136 3.37 -12.86 -19.27
N GLY A 137 3.38 -11.53 -19.41
CA GLY A 137 3.19 -10.88 -20.71
C GLY A 137 4.29 -11.22 -21.70
N GLN A 138 5.54 -11.23 -21.29
CA GLN A 138 6.69 -11.61 -22.11
C GLN A 138 6.62 -13.08 -22.54
N ALA A 139 6.39 -13.98 -21.58
CA ALA A 139 6.26 -15.41 -21.86
C ALA A 139 5.13 -15.73 -22.86
N LEU A 140 3.97 -15.07 -22.71
CA LEU A 140 2.83 -15.27 -23.63
C LEU A 140 3.11 -14.76 -25.05
N ARG A 141 4.03 -13.81 -25.22
CA ARG A 141 4.46 -13.29 -26.54
C ARG A 141 5.70 -13.99 -27.10
N GLY A 142 6.26 -14.97 -26.37
CA GLY A 142 7.50 -15.62 -26.75
C GLY A 142 8.73 -14.71 -26.70
N GLU A 143 8.69 -13.66 -25.87
CA GLU A 143 9.78 -12.72 -25.63
C GLU A 143 10.69 -13.21 -24.49
N ASP A 144 11.95 -12.78 -24.49
CA ASP A 144 12.87 -13.03 -23.39
C ASP A 144 12.40 -12.33 -22.10
N LEU A 145 12.56 -13.02 -20.95
CA LEU A 145 12.22 -12.44 -19.67
C LEU A 145 13.26 -11.41 -19.24
N THR A 146 12.82 -10.18 -18.95
CA THR A 146 13.70 -9.09 -18.54
C THR A 146 14.04 -9.21 -17.05
N ILE A 147 15.31 -9.43 -16.75
CA ILE A 147 15.82 -9.46 -15.36
C ILE A 147 16.54 -8.14 -15.08
N PHE A 148 16.18 -7.49 -13.98
CA PHE A 148 16.87 -6.29 -13.49
C PHE A 148 17.97 -6.68 -12.49
N GLY A 149 19.15 -6.07 -12.65
CA GLY A 149 20.33 -6.42 -11.86
C GLY A 149 20.87 -7.82 -12.21
N ASP A 150 21.27 -8.56 -11.19
CA ASP A 150 21.84 -9.91 -11.30
C ASP A 150 20.82 -11.05 -11.13
N GLY A 151 19.57 -10.70 -10.83
CA GLY A 151 18.50 -11.66 -10.60
C GLY A 151 18.49 -12.32 -9.21
N SER A 152 19.33 -11.85 -8.29
CA SER A 152 19.41 -12.38 -6.92
C SER A 152 18.24 -11.97 -6.01
N GLN A 153 17.39 -11.04 -6.46
CA GLN A 153 16.30 -10.50 -5.66
C GLN A 153 15.24 -11.58 -5.36
N THR A 154 14.89 -11.70 -4.11
CA THR A 154 13.78 -12.55 -3.65
C THR A 154 12.52 -11.75 -3.41
N ARG A 155 11.37 -12.35 -3.63
CA ARG A 155 10.05 -11.73 -3.39
C ARG A 155 9.06 -12.77 -2.88
N SER A 156 8.20 -12.34 -1.95
CA SER A 156 7.02 -13.10 -1.57
C SER A 156 5.83 -12.67 -2.42
N PHE A 157 5.07 -13.62 -2.92
CA PHE A 157 3.88 -13.37 -3.73
C PHE A 157 2.65 -13.97 -3.08
N CYS A 158 1.53 -13.24 -3.17
CA CYS A 158 0.23 -13.68 -2.67
C CYS A 158 -0.78 -13.59 -3.82
N TYR A 159 -1.57 -14.63 -4.02
CA TYR A 159 -2.67 -14.58 -4.97
C TYR A 159 -3.80 -13.70 -4.41
N VAL A 160 -4.50 -12.99 -5.28
CA VAL A 160 -5.48 -11.97 -4.87
C VAL A 160 -6.62 -12.55 -4.02
N ASP A 161 -7.08 -13.77 -4.32
CA ASP A 161 -8.19 -14.38 -3.56
C ASP A 161 -7.74 -14.72 -2.13
N ASP A 162 -6.50 -15.20 -1.95
CA ASP A 162 -5.92 -15.46 -0.62
C ASP A 162 -5.78 -14.15 0.18
N LEU A 163 -5.37 -13.06 -0.49
CA LEU A 163 -5.33 -11.74 0.15
C LEU A 163 -6.72 -11.28 0.58
N VAL A 164 -7.73 -11.44 -0.28
CA VAL A 164 -9.12 -11.04 0.02
C VAL A 164 -9.68 -11.84 1.19
N GLU A 165 -9.38 -13.14 1.26
CA GLU A 165 -9.78 -13.97 2.40
C GLU A 165 -9.13 -13.53 3.70
N GLY A 166 -7.86 -13.10 3.66
CA GLY A 166 -7.14 -12.58 4.81
C GLY A 166 -7.64 -11.21 5.30
N ILE A 167 -8.23 -10.40 4.42
CA ILE A 167 -8.78 -9.07 4.75
C ILE A 167 -10.15 -9.19 5.39
#